data_c7126036c877ff2d319d27089bc89e21
#
_entry.id   c7126036c877ff2d319d27089bc89e21
#
_cell.length_a   1.000
_cell.length_b   1.000
_cell.length_c   1.000
_cell.angle_alpha   90.00
_cell.angle_beta   90.00
_cell.angle_gamma   90.00
#
_symmetry.space_group_name_H-M   'P 1'
#
loop_
_entity.id
_entity.type
_entity.pdbx_description
1 polymer ?
#
loop_
_entity_poly.entity_id
_entity_poly.type
_entity_poly.pdbx_seq_one_letter_code
_entity_poly.pdbx_strand_id
1 'polypeptide(L)'
;NVLGLEGVRMMHDEALMQPVNIFTQMPSCAPSAPGLETTGFEIGPDDVEEAMRWPGIIGLGEMMNFPGVVAGSQQMLAEIAATQRAGKVVGGHYASPDLGRAFLAYAAGGPSDDHEGTCEADAIARVRQGMRSMMRLGSAWYDVETQITAVTEKGLDPRGFILCTDDCHSGTL
;
A
#
# COMPACT_ATOMS: atom_id res chain seq x y z
N ASN A 1 14.28 1.98 3.69
CA ASN A 1 14.49 0.57 3.32
C ASN A 1 15.89 0.26 2.80
N VAL A 2 16.64 1.22 2.29
CA VAL A 2 18.05 1.02 1.83
C VAL A 2 19.01 0.54 2.93
N LEU A 3 18.64 0.70 4.19
CA LEU A 3 19.35 0.19 5.37
C LEU A 3 18.63 -1.02 6.00
N GLY A 4 17.71 -1.65 5.28
CA GLY A 4 16.92 -2.78 5.78
C GLY A 4 16.06 -2.40 6.98
N LEU A 5 15.84 -3.35 7.87
CA LEU A 5 15.00 -3.20 9.07
C LEU A 5 15.47 -2.06 9.99
N GLU A 6 16.79 -1.87 10.14
CA GLU A 6 17.35 -0.79 10.97
C GLU A 6 17.02 0.60 10.42
N GLY A 7 16.99 0.75 9.08
CA GLY A 7 16.55 2.00 8.45
C GLY A 7 15.07 2.29 8.71
N VAL A 8 14.23 1.26 8.69
CA VAL A 8 12.81 1.40 9.06
C VAL A 8 12.67 1.79 10.52
N ARG A 9 13.45 1.15 11.42
CA ARG A 9 13.46 1.48 12.86
C ARG A 9 13.84 2.93 13.09
N MET A 10 14.89 3.41 12.43
CA MET A 10 15.35 4.81 12.57
C MET A 10 14.23 5.80 12.23
N MET A 11 13.55 5.61 11.09
CA MET A 11 12.44 6.48 10.68
C MET A 11 11.24 6.37 11.61
N HIS A 12 10.97 5.17 12.10
CA HIS A 12 9.91 4.91 13.07
C HIS A 12 10.17 5.62 14.41
N ASP A 13 11.39 5.50 14.93
CA ASP A 13 11.79 6.15 16.20
C ASP A 13 11.74 7.67 16.06
N GLU A 14 12.16 8.23 14.92
CA GLU A 14 12.01 9.66 14.63
C GLU A 14 10.53 10.07 14.60
N ALA A 15 9.65 9.28 13.99
CA ALA A 15 8.21 9.54 13.97
C ALA A 15 7.61 9.62 15.38
N LEU A 16 8.04 8.74 16.29
CA LEU A 16 7.57 8.72 17.69
C LEU A 16 8.02 9.94 18.51
N MET A 17 9.08 10.64 18.09
CA MET A 17 9.58 11.84 18.79
C MET A 17 8.88 13.14 18.34
N GLN A 18 8.02 13.08 17.34
CA GLN A 18 7.37 14.27 16.81
C GLN A 18 6.20 14.73 17.70
N PRO A 19 5.88 16.05 17.72
CA PRO A 19 4.74 16.58 18.51
C PRO A 19 3.37 16.24 17.92
N VAL A 20 3.34 15.54 16.79
CA VAL A 20 2.15 15.05 16.08
C VAL A 20 2.19 13.53 16.02
N ASN A 21 1.03 12.91 15.93
CA ASN A 21 0.97 11.46 15.72
C ASN A 21 1.35 11.11 14.27
N ILE A 22 2.47 10.43 14.11
CA ILE A 22 2.92 9.87 12.83
C ILE A 22 2.88 8.35 12.94
N PHE A 23 2.03 7.74 12.14
CA PHE A 23 1.94 6.29 12.02
C PHE A 23 2.77 5.83 10.83
N THR A 24 3.57 4.80 11.05
CA THR A 24 4.44 4.25 10.01
C THR A 24 3.92 2.91 9.54
N GLN A 25 4.26 2.56 8.30
CA GLN A 25 4.03 1.23 7.74
C GLN A 25 5.37 0.59 7.41
N MET A 26 5.43 -0.73 7.57
CA MET A 26 6.60 -1.50 7.17
C MET A 26 6.63 -1.63 5.65
N PRO A 27 7.71 -1.25 4.95
CA PRO A 27 7.80 -1.45 3.52
C PRO A 27 7.71 -2.93 3.12
N SER A 28 7.00 -3.23 2.04
CA SER A 28 6.98 -4.55 1.40
C SER A 28 8.02 -4.67 0.28
N CYS A 29 8.71 -3.59 -0.04
CA CYS A 29 9.44 -3.40 -1.28
C CYS A 29 10.90 -3.02 -1.03
N ALA A 30 11.70 -4.00 -0.65
CA ALA A 30 13.14 -3.85 -0.64
C ALA A 30 13.81 -5.18 -1.02
N PRO A 31 14.00 -5.44 -2.31
CA PRO A 31 13.64 -4.64 -3.50
C PRO A 31 12.17 -4.79 -3.94
N SER A 32 11.61 -3.76 -4.61
CA SER A 32 10.28 -3.86 -5.25
C SER A 32 10.34 -4.73 -6.51
N ALA A 33 11.42 -4.60 -7.27
CA ALA A 33 11.66 -5.33 -8.51
C ALA A 33 13.03 -6.03 -8.44
N PRO A 34 13.08 -7.27 -7.91
CA PRO A 34 14.32 -8.02 -7.77
C PRO A 34 15.11 -8.11 -9.07
N GLY A 35 16.41 -7.79 -9.00
CA GLY A 35 17.32 -7.80 -10.14
C GLY A 35 17.27 -6.55 -11.03
N LEU A 36 16.35 -5.62 -10.81
CA LEU A 36 16.25 -4.38 -11.58
C LEU A 36 16.63 -3.14 -10.75
N GLU A 37 16.76 -3.28 -9.45
CA GLU A 37 17.14 -2.19 -8.55
C GLU A 37 18.20 -2.65 -7.53
N THR A 38 18.97 -1.68 -7.01
CA THR A 38 19.97 -1.91 -5.96
C THR A 38 19.52 -1.25 -4.67
N THR A 39 19.07 -2.06 -3.72
CA THR A 39 18.54 -1.56 -2.43
C THR A 39 19.60 -1.56 -1.31
N GLY A 40 20.69 -2.30 -1.46
CA GLY A 40 21.71 -2.49 -0.42
C GLY A 40 21.34 -3.51 0.66
N PHE A 41 20.04 -3.65 0.97
CA PHE A 41 19.46 -4.65 1.87
C PHE A 41 18.18 -5.23 1.26
N GLU A 42 17.80 -6.39 1.75
CA GLU A 42 16.49 -6.99 1.45
C GLU A 42 15.65 -6.99 2.71
N ILE A 43 14.33 -6.81 2.55
CA ILE A 43 13.33 -6.95 3.60
C ILE A 43 12.52 -8.21 3.28
N GLY A 44 12.43 -9.09 4.23
CA GLY A 44 11.72 -10.35 4.08
C GLY A 44 10.61 -10.54 5.11
N PRO A 45 9.94 -11.70 5.08
CA PRO A 45 8.82 -12.00 5.98
C PRO A 45 9.19 -11.93 7.48
N ASP A 46 10.40 -12.28 7.85
CA ASP A 46 10.87 -12.24 9.24
C ASP A 46 11.02 -10.80 9.73
N ASP A 47 11.53 -9.90 8.87
CA ASP A 47 11.63 -8.46 9.16
C ASP A 47 10.24 -7.84 9.31
N VAL A 48 9.30 -8.23 8.44
CA VAL A 48 7.90 -7.80 8.53
C VAL A 48 7.28 -8.28 9.83
N GLU A 49 7.46 -9.55 10.19
CA GLU A 49 6.93 -10.10 11.44
C GLU A 49 7.50 -9.39 12.67
N GLU A 50 8.79 -9.05 12.67
CA GLU A 50 9.42 -8.27 13.74
C GLU A 50 8.83 -6.86 13.82
N ALA A 51 8.76 -6.14 12.70
CA ALA A 51 8.22 -4.77 12.67
C ALA A 51 6.73 -4.71 13.08
N MET A 52 5.95 -5.75 12.79
CA MET A 52 4.54 -5.80 13.21
C MET A 52 4.36 -5.80 14.73
N ARG A 53 5.41 -6.06 15.52
CA ARG A 53 5.37 -5.98 16.99
C ARG A 53 5.63 -4.58 17.52
N TRP A 54 6.12 -3.64 16.69
CA TRP A 54 6.46 -2.31 17.14
C TRP A 54 5.22 -1.44 17.33
N PRO A 55 5.15 -0.68 18.45
CA PRO A 55 4.10 0.31 18.65
C PRO A 55 4.17 1.38 17.55
N GLY A 56 3.04 1.78 16.98
CA GLY A 56 3.01 2.82 15.94
C GLY A 56 3.20 2.31 14.50
N ILE A 57 3.65 1.09 14.29
CA ILE A 57 3.52 0.42 12.99
C ILE A 57 2.07 -0.03 12.82
N ILE A 58 1.39 0.50 11.82
CA ILE A 58 -0.04 0.24 11.58
C ILE A 58 -0.31 -0.82 10.52
N GLY A 59 0.67 -1.19 9.72
CA GLY A 59 0.50 -2.18 8.67
C GLY A 59 1.74 -2.41 7.83
N LEU A 60 1.57 -3.23 6.81
CA LEU A 60 2.49 -3.39 5.70
C LEU A 60 2.21 -2.26 4.70
N GLY A 61 3.23 -1.54 4.30
CA GLY A 61 3.15 -0.52 3.25
C GLY A 61 2.80 -1.15 1.91
N GLU A 62 2.60 -0.33 0.92
CA GLU A 62 2.14 -0.74 -0.40
C GLU A 62 2.79 -2.03 -0.93
N MET A 63 1.95 -3.01 -1.27
CA MET A 63 2.41 -4.28 -1.84
C MET A 63 2.71 -4.10 -3.33
N MET A 64 3.88 -3.50 -3.63
CA MET A 64 4.31 -3.13 -4.98
C MET A 64 4.55 -4.33 -5.87
N ASN A 65 5.04 -5.45 -5.32
CA ASN A 65 5.24 -6.67 -6.10
C ASN A 65 3.89 -7.40 -6.35
N PHE A 66 2.92 -6.67 -6.94
CA PHE A 66 1.64 -7.25 -7.30
C PHE A 66 1.77 -8.45 -8.27
N PRO A 67 2.73 -8.48 -9.23
CA PRO A 67 2.94 -9.67 -10.04
C PRO A 67 3.31 -10.90 -9.21
N GLY A 68 4.12 -10.71 -8.16
CA GLY A 68 4.48 -11.78 -7.23
C GLY A 68 3.27 -12.30 -6.45
N VAL A 69 2.38 -11.42 -5.98
CA VAL A 69 1.14 -11.83 -5.32
C VAL A 69 0.26 -12.63 -6.27
N VAL A 70 0.05 -12.15 -7.49
CA VAL A 70 -0.75 -12.82 -8.53
C VAL A 70 -0.18 -14.19 -8.89
N ALA A 71 1.16 -14.32 -8.93
CA ALA A 71 1.85 -15.58 -9.19
C ALA A 71 1.93 -16.52 -7.99
N GLY A 72 1.47 -16.10 -6.81
CA GLY A 72 1.52 -16.92 -5.59
C GLY A 72 2.91 -17.00 -4.96
N SER A 73 3.72 -15.94 -5.07
CA SER A 73 5.04 -15.88 -4.43
C SER A 73 4.93 -16.17 -2.94
N GLN A 74 5.68 -17.16 -2.47
CA GLN A 74 5.70 -17.55 -1.06
C GLN A 74 6.16 -16.41 -0.15
N GLN A 75 7.13 -15.61 -0.60
CA GLN A 75 7.62 -14.46 0.15
C GLN A 75 6.51 -13.42 0.33
N MET A 76 5.88 -12.97 -0.77
CA MET A 76 4.82 -11.95 -0.72
C MET A 76 3.63 -12.42 0.13
N LEU A 77 3.22 -13.64 -0.03
CA LEU A 77 2.12 -14.20 0.76
C LEU A 77 2.49 -14.35 2.24
N ALA A 78 3.76 -14.66 2.56
CA ALA A 78 4.23 -14.74 3.94
C ALA A 78 4.26 -13.36 4.63
N GLU A 79 4.68 -12.30 3.94
CA GLU A 79 4.65 -10.92 4.44
C GLU A 79 3.21 -10.46 4.72
N ILE A 80 2.30 -10.71 3.78
CA ILE A 80 0.87 -10.43 3.94
C ILE A 80 0.32 -11.20 5.16
N ALA A 81 0.60 -12.49 5.24
CA ALA A 81 0.13 -13.33 6.33
C ALA A 81 0.69 -12.90 7.71
N ALA A 82 1.95 -12.49 7.79
CA ALA A 82 2.56 -11.95 9.00
C ALA A 82 1.81 -10.69 9.48
N THR A 83 1.52 -9.78 8.56
CA THR A 83 0.77 -8.56 8.84
C THR A 83 -0.66 -8.85 9.32
N GLN A 84 -1.36 -9.75 8.64
CA GLN A 84 -2.73 -10.13 8.98
C GLN A 84 -2.81 -10.85 10.34
N ARG A 85 -1.84 -11.72 10.67
CA ARG A 85 -1.75 -12.35 12.00
C ARG A 85 -1.59 -11.33 13.12
N ALA A 86 -0.92 -10.21 12.84
CA ALA A 86 -0.80 -9.10 13.79
C ALA A 86 -2.06 -8.22 13.88
N GLY A 87 -3.12 -8.54 13.12
CA GLY A 87 -4.35 -7.75 13.07
C GLY A 87 -4.18 -6.39 12.41
N LYS A 88 -3.18 -6.24 11.54
CA LYS A 88 -2.82 -4.98 10.88
C LYS A 88 -3.20 -5.00 9.39
N VAL A 89 -3.21 -3.82 8.78
CA VAL A 89 -3.63 -3.63 7.38
C VAL A 89 -2.49 -3.94 6.40
N VAL A 90 -2.86 -4.38 5.21
CA VAL A 90 -1.94 -4.53 4.08
C VAL A 90 -2.31 -3.49 3.03
N GLY A 91 -1.42 -2.55 2.79
CA GLY A 91 -1.58 -1.54 1.75
C GLY A 91 -1.37 -2.15 0.35
N GLY A 92 -2.12 -1.65 -0.61
CA GLY A 92 -2.07 -2.12 -1.99
C GLY A 92 -1.42 -1.16 -2.96
N HIS A 93 -0.90 -1.72 -4.07
CA HIS A 93 -0.27 -1.02 -5.18
C HIS A 93 -0.47 -1.83 -6.47
N TYR A 94 -1.69 -1.88 -6.97
CA TYR A 94 -1.97 -2.61 -8.21
C TYR A 94 -1.87 -1.68 -9.42
N ALA A 95 -0.65 -1.46 -9.88
CA ALA A 95 -0.31 -0.56 -10.99
C ALA A 95 -0.51 -1.23 -12.36
N SER A 96 -1.71 -1.74 -12.63
CA SER A 96 -2.08 -2.33 -13.90
C SER A 96 -3.51 -1.93 -14.28
N PRO A 97 -3.77 -1.61 -15.57
CA PRO A 97 -5.12 -1.33 -16.06
C PRO A 97 -5.98 -2.60 -16.21
N ASP A 98 -5.40 -3.81 -16.07
CA ASP A 98 -6.15 -5.05 -16.16
C ASP A 98 -6.93 -5.31 -14.88
N LEU A 99 -8.24 -5.10 -14.92
CA LEU A 99 -9.17 -5.38 -13.83
C LEU A 99 -9.75 -6.81 -13.88
N GLY A 100 -9.16 -7.68 -14.68
CA GLY A 100 -9.58 -9.06 -14.85
C GLY A 100 -9.03 -10.00 -13.78
N ARG A 101 -8.62 -11.20 -14.19
CA ARG A 101 -8.20 -12.27 -13.28
C ARG A 101 -6.99 -11.89 -12.40
N ALA A 102 -6.04 -11.12 -12.95
CA ALA A 102 -4.87 -10.68 -12.21
C ALA A 102 -5.26 -9.76 -11.05
N PHE A 103 -6.14 -8.79 -11.30
CA PHE A 103 -6.67 -7.91 -10.25
C PHE A 103 -7.43 -8.69 -9.16
N LEU A 104 -8.29 -9.63 -9.57
CA LEU A 104 -9.04 -10.47 -8.64
C LEU A 104 -8.11 -11.33 -7.78
N ALA A 105 -7.06 -11.90 -8.37
CA ALA A 105 -6.05 -12.66 -7.63
C ALA A 105 -5.28 -11.80 -6.64
N TYR A 106 -4.92 -10.56 -7.03
CA TYR A 106 -4.27 -9.60 -6.15
C TYR A 106 -5.17 -9.22 -4.96
N ALA A 107 -6.42 -8.86 -5.21
CA ALA A 107 -7.38 -8.54 -4.16
C ALA A 107 -7.60 -9.73 -3.19
N ALA A 108 -7.69 -10.95 -3.73
CA ALA A 108 -7.80 -12.17 -2.93
C ALA A 108 -6.51 -12.48 -2.15
N GLY A 109 -5.37 -11.98 -2.58
CA GLY A 109 -4.07 -12.12 -1.91
C GLY A 109 -3.97 -11.40 -0.58
N GLY A 110 -4.84 -10.39 -0.32
CA GLY A 110 -4.96 -9.78 1.00
C GLY A 110 -4.79 -8.27 1.16
N PRO A 111 -4.38 -7.48 0.13
CA PRO A 111 -4.40 -6.04 0.24
C PRO A 111 -5.80 -5.51 0.57
N SER A 112 -5.88 -4.57 1.51
CA SER A 112 -7.13 -4.02 2.03
C SER A 112 -7.53 -2.68 1.42
N ASP A 113 -6.62 -2.07 0.70
CA ASP A 113 -6.78 -0.81 -0.03
C ASP A 113 -5.93 -0.81 -1.30
N ASP A 114 -6.02 0.23 -2.10
CA ASP A 114 -5.16 0.44 -3.26
C ASP A 114 -5.27 1.88 -3.74
N HIS A 115 -4.12 2.50 -4.08
CA HIS A 115 -4.02 3.89 -4.53
C HIS A 115 -3.71 4.03 -6.03
N GLU A 116 -3.51 2.94 -6.75
CA GLU A 116 -3.11 2.96 -8.17
C GLU A 116 -4.27 3.09 -9.16
N GLY A 117 -5.48 3.29 -8.68
CA GLY A 117 -6.60 3.63 -9.56
C GLY A 117 -6.43 5.01 -10.18
N THR A 118 -6.79 5.15 -11.46
CA THR A 118 -6.67 6.40 -12.22
C THR A 118 -8.00 6.92 -12.77
N CYS A 119 -9.05 6.12 -12.68
CA CYS A 119 -10.37 6.48 -13.20
C CYS A 119 -11.51 5.90 -12.35
N GLU A 120 -12.74 6.33 -12.64
CA GLU A 120 -13.96 5.87 -11.95
C GLU A 120 -14.10 4.34 -11.95
N ALA A 121 -13.81 3.71 -13.07
CA ALA A 121 -13.93 2.25 -13.20
C ALA A 121 -12.95 1.51 -12.28
N ASP A 122 -11.73 2.03 -12.14
CA ASP A 122 -10.72 1.49 -11.23
C ASP A 122 -11.17 1.59 -9.77
N ALA A 123 -11.71 2.74 -9.39
CA ALA A 123 -12.22 2.99 -8.04
C ALA A 123 -13.39 2.03 -7.71
N ILE A 124 -14.33 1.89 -8.63
CA ILE A 124 -15.47 0.98 -8.48
C ILE A 124 -15.02 -0.48 -8.36
N ALA A 125 -14.03 -0.90 -9.17
CA ALA A 125 -13.52 -2.26 -9.15
C ALA A 125 -12.92 -2.61 -7.78
N ARG A 126 -12.13 -1.70 -7.18
CA ARG A 126 -11.53 -1.87 -5.86
C ARG A 126 -12.59 -2.04 -4.76
N VAL A 127 -13.55 -1.14 -4.72
CA VAL A 127 -14.62 -1.19 -3.72
C VAL A 127 -15.46 -2.47 -3.87
N ARG A 128 -15.73 -2.93 -5.09
CA ARG A 128 -16.44 -4.19 -5.34
C ARG A 128 -15.71 -5.43 -4.83
N GLN A 129 -14.39 -5.38 -4.72
CA GLN A 129 -13.58 -6.47 -4.13
C GLN A 129 -13.39 -6.32 -2.61
N GLY A 130 -14.05 -5.34 -1.98
CA GLY A 130 -13.92 -5.09 -0.55
C GLY A 130 -12.68 -4.28 -0.16
N MET A 131 -11.90 -3.83 -1.14
CA MET A 131 -10.77 -2.92 -0.92
C MET A 131 -11.28 -1.48 -0.77
N ARG A 132 -10.53 -0.63 -0.08
CA ARG A 132 -10.75 0.82 -0.15
C ARG A 132 -10.00 1.38 -1.35
N SER A 133 -10.66 2.26 -2.11
CA SER A 133 -10.01 3.01 -3.17
C SER A 133 -9.41 4.29 -2.57
N MET A 134 -8.09 4.42 -2.62
CA MET A 134 -7.38 5.62 -2.19
C MET A 134 -7.17 6.52 -3.40
N MET A 135 -7.80 7.69 -3.38
CA MET A 135 -7.79 8.66 -4.48
C MET A 135 -6.68 9.69 -4.21
N ARG A 136 -5.74 9.79 -5.14
CA ARG A 136 -4.54 10.61 -4.98
C ARG A 136 -4.74 12.05 -5.46
N LEU A 137 -4.23 12.99 -4.66
CA LEU A 137 -4.01 14.37 -5.07
C LEU A 137 -2.70 14.86 -4.44
N GLY A 138 -1.61 14.70 -5.16
CA GLY A 138 -0.25 15.09 -4.75
C GLY A 138 0.45 15.91 -5.81
N SER A 139 1.77 15.80 -5.88
CA SER A 139 2.59 16.54 -6.87
C SER A 139 2.64 15.87 -8.24
N ALA A 140 2.45 14.54 -8.29
CA ALA A 140 2.55 13.74 -9.51
C ALA A 140 1.21 13.15 -9.96
N TRP A 141 0.24 13.05 -9.05
CA TRP A 141 -1.02 12.34 -9.26
C TRP A 141 -2.21 13.25 -8.99
N TYR A 142 -3.22 13.20 -9.85
CA TYR A 142 -4.42 14.05 -9.81
C TYR A 142 -5.69 13.23 -9.99
N ASP A 143 -5.73 12.04 -9.41
CA ASP A 143 -6.75 11.02 -9.68
C ASP A 143 -8.08 11.27 -8.95
N VAL A 144 -8.09 12.13 -7.92
CA VAL A 144 -9.31 12.44 -7.15
C VAL A 144 -10.44 12.91 -8.07
N GLU A 145 -10.15 13.82 -9.00
CA GLU A 145 -11.16 14.43 -9.85
C GLU A 145 -11.93 13.40 -10.69
N THR A 146 -11.21 12.40 -11.21
CA THR A 146 -11.81 11.36 -12.03
C THR A 146 -12.47 10.26 -11.21
N GLN A 147 -11.90 9.90 -10.07
CA GLN A 147 -12.39 8.79 -9.26
C GLN A 147 -13.58 9.17 -8.37
N ILE A 148 -13.65 10.43 -7.91
CA ILE A 148 -14.71 10.88 -7.00
C ILE A 148 -16.10 10.78 -7.63
N THR A 149 -16.19 10.72 -8.95
CA THR A 149 -17.44 10.54 -9.69
C THR A 149 -18.14 9.21 -9.31
N ALA A 150 -17.39 8.20 -8.87
CA ALA A 150 -17.96 7.00 -8.31
C ALA A 150 -18.88 7.27 -7.10
N VAL A 151 -18.56 8.28 -6.29
CA VAL A 151 -19.37 8.71 -5.16
C VAL A 151 -20.41 9.73 -5.59
N THR A 152 -20.00 10.83 -6.27
CA THR A 152 -20.85 11.98 -6.54
C THR A 152 -21.88 11.74 -7.63
N GLU A 153 -21.60 10.88 -8.59
CA GLU A 153 -22.48 10.61 -9.73
C GLU A 153 -23.07 9.19 -9.72
N LYS A 154 -22.31 8.19 -9.24
CA LYS A 154 -22.81 6.81 -9.18
C LYS A 154 -23.41 6.44 -7.83
N GLY A 155 -23.24 7.30 -6.81
CA GLY A 155 -23.85 7.11 -5.50
C GLY A 155 -23.26 5.95 -4.69
N LEU A 156 -21.99 5.59 -4.90
CA LEU A 156 -21.33 4.59 -4.07
C LEU A 156 -21.13 5.14 -2.66
N ASP A 157 -21.10 4.23 -1.68
CA ASP A 157 -20.88 4.58 -0.26
C ASP A 157 -19.47 5.21 -0.09
N PRO A 158 -19.38 6.47 0.37
CA PRO A 158 -18.10 7.15 0.53
C PRO A 158 -17.16 6.49 1.54
N ARG A 159 -17.64 5.60 2.42
CA ARG A 159 -16.79 4.86 3.36
C ARG A 159 -15.85 3.87 2.67
N GLY A 160 -16.09 3.56 1.40
CA GLY A 160 -15.20 2.76 0.56
C GLY A 160 -14.02 3.54 -0.03
N PHE A 161 -13.92 4.84 0.24
CA PHE A 161 -12.95 5.72 -0.40
C PHE A 161 -12.09 6.46 0.63
N ILE A 162 -10.84 6.73 0.29
CA ILE A 162 -9.87 7.47 1.10
C ILE A 162 -9.22 8.53 0.22
N LEU A 163 -8.92 9.69 0.77
CA LEU A 163 -8.09 10.71 0.11
C LEU A 163 -6.65 10.55 0.58
N CYS A 164 -5.70 10.61 -0.35
CA CYS A 164 -4.27 10.58 -0.04
C CYS A 164 -3.51 11.50 -0.99
N THR A 165 -2.26 11.79 -0.66
CA THR A 165 -1.39 12.59 -1.52
C THR A 165 -0.50 11.73 -2.40
N ASP A 166 -0.18 10.52 -1.96
CA ASP A 166 0.95 9.76 -2.50
C ASP A 166 2.22 10.64 -2.42
N ASP A 167 3.17 10.50 -3.33
CA ASP A 167 4.34 11.35 -3.39
C ASP A 167 3.95 12.82 -3.53
N CYS A 168 4.27 13.61 -2.52
CA CYS A 168 3.90 15.01 -2.48
C CYS A 168 5.12 15.89 -2.16
N HIS A 169 5.40 16.82 -3.06
CA HIS A 169 6.45 17.79 -2.85
C HIS A 169 6.05 18.74 -1.70
N SER A 170 6.99 19.02 -0.79
CA SER A 170 6.72 19.86 0.40
C SER A 170 6.14 21.23 0.10
N GLY A 171 6.40 21.79 -1.09
CA GLY A 171 5.84 23.07 -1.54
C GLY A 171 4.40 22.98 -2.06
N THR A 172 3.83 21.79 -2.12
CA THR A 172 2.45 21.55 -2.61
C THR A 172 1.47 21.32 -1.46
N LEU A 173 1.98 21.05 -0.26
CA LEU A 173 1.18 20.82 0.96
C LEU A 173 0.61 22.11 1.53
#